data_ccc145c7c76340c9cf6f9a3ed4fda964
#
_entry.id   ccc145c7c76340c9cf6f9a3ed4fda964
#
_cell.length_a   1.000
_cell.length_b   1.000
_cell.length_c   1.000
_cell.angle_alpha   90.00
_cell.angle_beta   90.00
_cell.angle_gamma   90.00
#
_symmetry.space_group_name_H-M   'P 1'
#
loop_
_entity.id
_entity.type
_entity.pdbx_description
1 polymer ?
#
loop_
_entity_poly.entity_id
_entity_poly.type
_entity_poly.pdbx_seq_one_letter_code
_entity_poly.pdbx_strand_id
1 'polypeptide(L)'
;MTLRSCVVMLAILLNLGCSTQVPAPALPSPQPQAAQSAWASVLTKHVNQQGEVDFEALAGDRADLDRYVRHVADVLLDALPDGPVRLAHMINAYNALSMYNVLQSGIPASHAGWAKVRFFVLRKLDIGGQALSLYSFENDVIRPYARARDEPRVHFALNCSAVSCPVLPRTPFSAQTLDAELERETRAFFARPENFRIDAANRTVWLSELLNFYPEDFVPQPAPSLLAYANRYAPQPAPLDFSVRFTPYDWTVANSRRRR
;
A
#
# COMPACT_ATOMS: atom_id res chain seq x y z
N MET A 1 35.20 -33.41 48.35
CA MET A 1 35.18 -33.63 46.88
C MET A 1 34.00 -32.85 46.35
N THR A 2 34.25 -31.70 45.72
CA THR A 2 33.28 -30.72 45.29
C THR A 2 32.99 -30.90 43.82
N LEU A 3 31.74 -31.22 43.46
CA LEU A 3 31.26 -31.33 42.09
C LEU A 3 31.00 -29.91 41.54
N ARG A 4 31.77 -29.49 40.54
CA ARG A 4 31.55 -28.24 39.83
C ARG A 4 30.51 -28.48 38.76
N SER A 5 29.34 -27.87 38.94
CA SER A 5 28.27 -27.76 37.92
C SER A 5 28.71 -26.78 36.83
N CYS A 6 28.98 -27.28 35.62
CA CYS A 6 29.13 -26.47 34.43
C CYS A 6 27.71 -26.03 33.95
N VAL A 7 27.38 -24.78 34.17
CA VAL A 7 26.22 -24.15 33.52
C VAL A 7 26.64 -23.78 32.11
N VAL A 8 26.18 -24.55 31.13
CA VAL A 8 26.29 -24.20 29.71
C VAL A 8 25.25 -23.14 29.42
N MET A 9 25.69 -21.89 29.33
CA MET A 9 24.88 -20.77 28.90
C MET A 9 24.70 -20.87 27.38
N LEU A 10 23.55 -21.43 26.96
CA LEU A 10 23.16 -21.48 25.56
C LEU A 10 22.79 -20.05 25.13
N ALA A 11 23.74 -19.34 24.51
CA ALA A 11 23.50 -18.06 23.88
C ALA A 11 22.62 -18.30 22.66
N ILE A 12 21.32 -18.07 22.79
CA ILE A 12 20.40 -17.95 21.65
C ILE A 12 20.77 -16.67 20.94
N LEU A 13 21.58 -16.76 19.89
CA LEU A 13 21.77 -15.73 18.90
C LEU A 13 20.43 -15.53 18.18
N LEU A 14 19.59 -14.67 18.71
CA LEU A 14 18.51 -14.04 17.95
C LEU A 14 19.18 -13.28 16.81
N ASN A 15 19.23 -13.88 15.63
CA ASN A 15 19.43 -13.17 14.39
C ASN A 15 18.28 -12.20 14.22
N LEU A 16 18.37 -11.06 14.87
CA LEU A 16 17.61 -9.84 14.53
C LEU A 16 17.99 -9.55 13.08
N GLY A 17 17.11 -9.91 12.14
CA GLY A 17 17.29 -9.61 10.73
C GLY A 17 17.60 -8.12 10.63
N CYS A 18 18.84 -7.79 10.21
CA CYS A 18 19.27 -6.40 10.10
C CYS A 18 18.30 -5.66 9.20
N SER A 19 17.60 -4.66 9.74
CA SER A 19 16.81 -3.74 8.92
C SER A 19 17.77 -3.03 7.96
N THR A 20 17.36 -2.85 6.71
CA THR A 20 18.13 -2.13 5.71
C THR A 20 17.56 -0.73 5.56
N GLN A 21 18.35 0.29 5.88
CA GLN A 21 17.98 1.67 5.58
C GLN A 21 18.01 1.88 4.06
N VAL A 22 16.92 2.44 3.53
CA VAL A 22 16.78 2.90 2.15
C VAL A 22 16.63 4.43 2.22
N PRO A 23 17.74 5.17 2.17
CA PRO A 23 17.70 6.60 2.40
C PRO A 23 16.92 7.31 1.29
N ALA A 24 16.31 8.43 1.65
CA ALA A 24 15.75 9.34 0.65
C ALA A 24 16.88 9.89 -0.25
N PRO A 25 16.57 10.25 -1.49
CA PRO A 25 17.55 10.84 -2.41
C PRO A 25 18.22 12.07 -1.80
N ALA A 26 19.55 12.20 -1.99
CA ALA A 26 20.34 13.33 -1.50
C ALA A 26 20.11 14.56 -2.40
N LEU A 27 18.92 15.13 -2.32
CA LEU A 27 18.46 16.31 -3.07
C LEU A 27 18.07 17.42 -2.08
N PRO A 28 18.12 18.71 -2.49
CA PRO A 28 17.48 19.79 -1.74
C PRO A 28 15.98 19.51 -1.57
N SER A 29 15.43 19.91 -0.42
CA SER A 29 13.99 19.81 -0.17
C SER A 29 13.21 20.61 -1.22
N PRO A 30 12.33 19.99 -2.00
CA PRO A 30 11.56 20.71 -3.01
C PRO A 30 10.44 21.52 -2.38
N GLN A 31 10.04 22.60 -3.04
CA GLN A 31 8.80 23.30 -2.69
C GLN A 31 7.60 22.36 -2.87
N PRO A 32 6.57 22.44 -2.00
CA PRO A 32 5.44 21.52 -2.03
C PRO A 32 4.76 21.37 -3.40
N GLN A 33 4.56 22.50 -4.10
CA GLN A 33 3.95 22.47 -5.43
C GLN A 33 4.83 21.77 -6.48
N ALA A 34 6.14 21.98 -6.43
CA ALA A 34 7.08 21.31 -7.32
C ALA A 34 7.12 19.78 -7.05
N ALA A 35 7.01 19.38 -5.78
CA ALA A 35 6.91 17.97 -5.41
C ALA A 35 5.62 17.34 -5.94
N GLN A 36 4.48 18.00 -5.79
CA GLN A 36 3.19 17.50 -6.31
C GLN A 36 3.20 17.37 -7.84
N SER A 37 3.78 18.36 -8.54
CA SER A 37 3.94 18.30 -10.00
C SER A 37 4.87 17.15 -10.43
N ALA A 38 5.93 16.89 -9.67
CA ALA A 38 6.83 15.77 -9.92
C ALA A 38 6.10 14.42 -9.75
N TRP A 39 5.30 14.26 -8.67
CA TRP A 39 4.50 13.05 -8.49
C TRP A 39 3.48 12.85 -9.60
N ALA A 40 2.77 13.90 -10.00
CA ALA A 40 1.84 13.86 -11.14
C ALA A 40 2.53 13.46 -12.45
N SER A 41 3.75 13.96 -12.67
CA SER A 41 4.59 13.60 -13.83
C SER A 41 4.93 12.11 -13.83
N VAL A 42 5.35 11.55 -12.68
CA VAL A 42 5.63 10.11 -12.52
C VAL A 42 4.41 9.27 -12.89
N LEU A 43 3.25 9.58 -12.31
CA LEU A 43 2.02 8.84 -12.54
C LEU A 43 1.59 8.90 -14.01
N THR A 44 1.66 10.08 -14.62
CA THR A 44 1.25 10.26 -16.02
C THR A 44 2.16 9.55 -17.00
N LYS A 45 3.49 9.57 -16.77
CA LYS A 45 4.49 9.02 -17.71
C LYS A 45 4.65 7.50 -17.57
N HIS A 46 4.60 6.97 -16.35
CA HIS A 46 5.05 5.61 -16.05
C HIS A 46 3.94 4.66 -15.62
N VAL A 47 2.71 5.15 -15.39
CA VAL A 47 1.55 4.32 -15.04
C VAL A 47 0.61 4.21 -16.24
N ASN A 48 0.26 2.98 -16.64
CA ASN A 48 -0.69 2.73 -17.70
C ASN A 48 -2.16 2.83 -17.21
N GLN A 49 -3.12 2.62 -18.09
CA GLN A 49 -4.55 2.67 -17.75
C GLN A 49 -5.01 1.53 -16.83
N GLN A 50 -4.25 0.46 -16.74
CA GLN A 50 -4.49 -0.67 -15.85
C GLN A 50 -3.87 -0.47 -14.46
N GLY A 51 -3.16 0.66 -14.23
CA GLY A 51 -2.46 0.96 -12.98
C GLY A 51 -1.12 0.22 -12.82
N GLU A 52 -0.63 -0.38 -13.90
CA GLU A 52 0.68 -1.04 -13.91
C GLU A 52 1.79 -0.04 -14.23
N VAL A 53 2.95 -0.23 -13.63
CA VAL A 53 4.10 0.67 -13.75
C VAL A 53 5.12 0.13 -14.75
N ASP A 54 5.61 0.97 -15.66
CA ASP A 54 6.82 0.68 -16.44
C ASP A 54 8.06 0.97 -15.57
N PHE A 55 8.44 0.00 -14.74
CA PHE A 55 9.54 0.17 -13.80
C PHE A 55 10.90 0.32 -14.49
N GLU A 56 11.11 -0.27 -15.65
CA GLU A 56 12.35 -0.12 -16.42
C GLU A 56 12.48 1.30 -17.00
N ALA A 57 11.38 1.86 -17.56
CA ALA A 57 11.37 3.25 -17.98
C ALA A 57 11.55 4.21 -16.81
N LEU A 58 10.85 3.95 -15.69
CA LEU A 58 10.97 4.75 -14.47
C LEU A 58 12.39 4.71 -13.89
N ALA A 59 13.08 3.57 -13.97
CA ALA A 59 14.48 3.47 -13.53
C ALA A 59 15.42 4.39 -14.32
N GLY A 60 15.13 4.60 -15.62
CA GLY A 60 15.88 5.51 -16.49
C GLY A 60 15.46 6.99 -16.37
N ASP A 61 14.26 7.29 -15.85
CA ASP A 61 13.70 8.66 -15.70
C ASP A 61 13.16 8.88 -14.28
N ARG A 62 14.01 8.64 -13.27
CA ARG A 62 13.58 8.63 -11.87
C ARG A 62 13.60 9.99 -11.16
N ALA A 63 14.09 11.05 -11.83
CA ALA A 63 14.33 12.35 -11.20
C ALA A 63 13.08 12.94 -10.51
N ASP A 64 11.90 12.80 -11.12
CA ASP A 64 10.64 13.27 -10.54
C ASP A 64 10.22 12.42 -9.35
N LEU A 65 10.40 11.08 -9.39
CA LEU A 65 10.14 10.21 -8.24
C LEU A 65 11.09 10.54 -7.09
N ASP A 66 12.39 10.70 -7.38
CA ASP A 66 13.40 11.05 -6.37
C ASP A 66 13.07 12.38 -5.68
N ARG A 67 12.62 13.38 -6.46
CA ARG A 67 12.18 14.67 -5.93
C ARG A 67 10.98 14.52 -4.99
N TYR A 68 9.99 13.71 -5.39
CA TYR A 68 8.81 13.50 -4.54
C TYR A 68 9.15 12.70 -3.28
N VAL A 69 9.97 11.65 -3.38
CA VAL A 69 10.44 10.86 -2.22
C VAL A 69 11.23 11.74 -1.25
N ARG A 70 12.06 12.67 -1.74
CA ARG A 70 12.73 13.66 -0.89
C ARG A 70 11.73 14.54 -0.12
N HIS A 71 10.68 15.01 -0.80
CA HIS A 71 9.59 15.76 -0.17
C HIS A 71 8.92 14.95 0.94
N VAL A 72 8.58 13.68 0.68
CA VAL A 72 7.97 12.79 1.67
C VAL A 72 8.85 12.61 2.91
N ALA A 73 10.15 12.52 2.71
CA ALA A 73 11.10 12.39 3.82
C ALA A 73 11.15 13.65 4.70
N ASP A 74 10.98 14.84 4.10
CA ASP A 74 11.14 16.12 4.81
C ASP A 74 9.86 16.64 5.46
N VAL A 75 8.68 16.25 4.94
CA VAL A 75 7.41 16.78 5.42
C VAL A 75 6.97 16.03 6.68
N LEU A 76 7.02 16.72 7.81
CA LEU A 76 6.50 16.19 9.07
C LEU A 76 4.99 16.06 8.99
N LEU A 77 4.47 14.84 9.22
CA LEU A 77 3.03 14.53 9.08
C LEU A 77 2.17 15.40 9.99
N ASP A 78 2.64 15.67 11.22
CA ASP A 78 1.91 16.48 12.20
C ASP A 78 1.92 17.97 11.88
N ALA A 79 2.80 18.43 11.00
CA ALA A 79 2.79 19.81 10.49
C ALA A 79 1.74 20.03 9.38
N LEU A 80 1.21 18.96 8.79
CA LEU A 80 0.15 19.06 7.80
C LEU A 80 -1.20 19.33 8.46
N PRO A 81 -2.08 20.13 7.83
CA PRO A 81 -3.46 20.29 8.26
C PRO A 81 -4.14 18.93 8.43
N ASP A 82 -4.88 18.78 9.53
CA ASP A 82 -5.62 17.55 9.81
C ASP A 82 -6.74 17.30 8.79
N GLY A 83 -7.14 16.04 8.60
CA GLY A 83 -8.20 15.67 7.67
C GLY A 83 -7.70 15.35 6.25
N PRO A 84 -8.39 15.81 5.19
CA PRO A 84 -8.12 15.41 3.81
C PRO A 84 -6.70 15.73 3.32
N VAL A 85 -6.09 16.83 3.77
CA VAL A 85 -4.73 17.21 3.37
C VAL A 85 -3.71 16.17 3.82
N ARG A 86 -3.76 15.82 5.10
CA ARG A 86 -2.84 14.82 5.68
C ARG A 86 -3.09 13.44 5.11
N LEU A 87 -4.35 13.03 4.95
CA LEU A 87 -4.69 11.72 4.40
C LEU A 87 -4.26 11.58 2.93
N ALA A 88 -4.55 12.57 2.08
CA ALA A 88 -4.11 12.57 0.68
C ALA A 88 -2.57 12.53 0.56
N HIS A 89 -1.86 13.28 1.42
CA HIS A 89 -0.39 13.20 1.48
C HIS A 89 0.08 11.81 1.84
N MET A 90 -0.48 11.17 2.87
CA MET A 90 -0.08 9.82 3.30
C MET A 90 -0.32 8.76 2.22
N ILE A 91 -1.46 8.82 1.51
CA ILE A 91 -1.77 7.92 0.39
C ILE A 91 -0.74 8.08 -0.73
N ASN A 92 -0.51 9.31 -1.18
CA ASN A 92 0.47 9.58 -2.23
C ASN A 92 1.89 9.18 -1.81
N ALA A 93 2.27 9.46 -0.56
CA ALA A 93 3.56 9.08 0.01
C ALA A 93 3.76 7.55 -0.01
N TYR A 94 2.75 6.78 0.46
CA TYR A 94 2.82 5.33 0.45
C TYR A 94 3.00 4.78 -0.97
N ASN A 95 2.21 5.27 -1.93
CA ASN A 95 2.27 4.83 -3.31
C ASN A 95 3.63 5.15 -3.96
N ALA A 96 4.15 6.35 -3.76
CA ALA A 96 5.47 6.75 -4.28
C ALA A 96 6.61 5.97 -3.63
N LEU A 97 6.55 5.75 -2.32
CA LEU A 97 7.54 4.98 -1.58
C LEU A 97 7.52 3.49 -1.96
N SER A 98 6.34 2.94 -2.27
CA SER A 98 6.21 1.59 -2.82
C SER A 98 6.95 1.47 -4.16
N MET A 99 6.70 2.40 -5.10
CA MET A 99 7.40 2.43 -6.40
C MET A 99 8.92 2.61 -6.21
N TYR A 100 9.33 3.53 -5.35
CA TYR A 100 10.74 3.76 -5.01
C TYR A 100 11.38 2.50 -4.45
N ASN A 101 10.69 1.80 -3.54
CA ASN A 101 11.18 0.56 -2.92
C ASN A 101 11.31 -0.58 -3.94
N VAL A 102 10.43 -0.67 -4.95
CA VAL A 102 10.58 -1.62 -6.08
C VAL A 102 11.87 -1.34 -6.84
N LEU A 103 12.16 -0.08 -7.19
CA LEU A 103 13.41 0.30 -7.87
C LEU A 103 14.62 -0.04 -7.01
N GLN A 104 14.61 0.32 -5.73
CA GLN A 104 15.70 0.05 -4.79
C GLN A 104 15.88 -1.46 -4.49
N SER A 105 14.89 -2.27 -4.86
CA SER A 105 14.93 -3.74 -4.74
C SER A 105 15.41 -4.44 -6.02
N GLY A 106 15.76 -3.69 -7.08
CA GLY A 106 16.18 -4.24 -8.37
C GLY A 106 15.02 -4.78 -9.21
N ILE A 107 13.83 -4.20 -9.08
CA ILE A 107 12.62 -4.55 -9.82
C ILE A 107 12.33 -6.06 -9.73
N PRO A 108 12.01 -6.59 -8.55
CA PRO A 108 11.76 -8.02 -8.36
C PRO A 108 10.55 -8.48 -9.19
N ALA A 109 10.50 -9.77 -9.50
CA ALA A 109 9.35 -10.33 -10.20
C ALA A 109 8.10 -10.44 -9.29
N SER A 110 8.31 -10.61 -7.98
CA SER A 110 7.24 -10.82 -7.02
C SER A 110 7.66 -10.38 -5.62
N HIS A 111 6.68 -10.01 -4.80
CA HIS A 111 6.84 -9.80 -3.36
C HIS A 111 6.50 -11.06 -2.53
N ALA A 112 6.29 -12.22 -3.14
CA ALA A 112 5.92 -13.43 -2.41
C ALA A 112 7.06 -13.98 -1.52
N GLY A 113 6.69 -14.77 -0.51
CA GLY A 113 7.64 -15.46 0.37
C GLY A 113 8.53 -14.49 1.19
N TRP A 114 9.83 -14.78 1.26
CA TRP A 114 10.78 -13.94 2.00
C TRP A 114 10.95 -12.53 1.42
N ALA A 115 10.72 -12.37 0.11
CA ALA A 115 10.73 -11.05 -0.53
C ALA A 115 9.67 -10.12 0.08
N LYS A 116 8.51 -10.65 0.53
CA LYS A 116 7.48 -9.90 1.25
C LYS A 116 8.01 -9.30 2.54
N VAL A 117 8.68 -10.10 3.36
CA VAL A 117 9.26 -9.63 4.63
C VAL A 117 10.31 -8.55 4.38
N ARG A 118 11.22 -8.77 3.41
CA ARG A 118 12.21 -7.76 3.03
C ARG A 118 11.55 -6.46 2.58
N PHE A 119 10.59 -6.54 1.69
CA PHE A 119 9.97 -5.37 1.06
C PHE A 119 9.15 -4.55 2.06
N PHE A 120 8.29 -5.20 2.85
CA PHE A 120 7.34 -4.52 3.71
C PHE A 120 7.87 -4.23 5.12
N VAL A 121 8.77 -5.05 5.67
CA VAL A 121 9.13 -4.99 7.10
C VAL A 121 10.58 -4.57 7.33
N LEU A 122 11.52 -5.19 6.61
CA LEU A 122 12.95 -4.99 6.91
C LEU A 122 13.52 -3.72 6.27
N ARG A 123 12.97 -3.26 5.15
CA ARG A 123 13.43 -2.02 4.51
C ARG A 123 12.79 -0.82 5.20
N LYS A 124 13.63 0.10 5.65
CA LYS A 124 13.22 1.35 6.30
C LYS A 124 13.44 2.51 5.35
N LEU A 125 12.38 3.26 5.11
CA LEU A 125 12.33 4.45 4.24
C LEU A 125 12.21 5.70 5.11
N ASP A 126 12.74 6.81 4.64
CA ASP A 126 12.61 8.09 5.35
C ASP A 126 11.22 8.69 5.07
N ILE A 127 10.43 8.87 6.11
CA ILE A 127 9.04 9.36 6.05
C ILE A 127 8.83 10.38 7.17
N GLY A 128 8.68 11.66 6.83
CA GLY A 128 8.43 12.69 7.82
C GLY A 128 9.49 12.76 8.91
N GLY A 129 10.77 12.60 8.56
CA GLY A 129 11.88 12.60 9.50
C GLY A 129 12.07 11.30 10.30
N GLN A 130 11.28 10.24 10.00
CA GLN A 130 11.35 8.94 10.69
C GLN A 130 11.74 7.84 9.71
N ALA A 131 12.47 6.82 10.19
CA ALA A 131 12.80 5.63 9.43
C ALA A 131 11.72 4.54 9.63
N LEU A 132 10.73 4.48 8.76
CA LEU A 132 9.62 3.55 8.82
C LEU A 132 9.67 2.52 7.69
N SER A 133 9.19 1.31 7.94
CA SER A 133 8.89 0.35 6.88
C SER A 133 7.54 0.68 6.24
N LEU A 134 7.28 0.19 5.02
CA LEU A 134 5.95 0.30 4.42
C LEU A 134 4.88 -0.32 5.32
N TYR A 135 5.20 -1.46 5.96
CA TYR A 135 4.30 -2.09 6.92
C TYR A 135 3.98 -1.17 8.11
N SER A 136 5.01 -0.57 8.74
CA SER A 136 4.78 0.34 9.87
C SER A 136 4.06 1.62 9.42
N PHE A 137 4.40 2.16 8.25
CA PHE A 137 3.72 3.35 7.75
C PHE A 137 2.22 3.10 7.51
N GLU A 138 1.88 1.94 6.93
CA GLU A 138 0.48 1.55 6.72
C GLU A 138 -0.23 1.24 8.05
N ASN A 139 0.35 0.34 8.88
CA ASN A 139 -0.35 -0.22 10.04
C ASN A 139 -0.30 0.65 11.29
N ASP A 140 0.78 1.42 11.49
CA ASP A 140 0.98 2.20 12.71
C ASP A 140 0.66 3.69 12.51
N VAL A 141 0.55 4.17 11.23
CA VAL A 141 0.29 5.58 10.92
C VAL A 141 -0.99 5.75 10.11
N ILE A 142 -1.07 5.21 8.87
CA ILE A 142 -2.18 5.48 7.95
C ILE A 142 -3.49 4.86 8.46
N ARG A 143 -3.50 3.58 8.77
CA ARG A 143 -4.71 2.86 9.21
C ARG A 143 -5.31 3.43 10.50
N PRO A 144 -4.55 3.68 11.58
CA PRO A 144 -5.09 4.33 12.77
C PRO A 144 -5.67 5.72 12.48
N TYR A 145 -5.00 6.49 11.62
CA TYR A 145 -5.47 7.82 11.22
C TYR A 145 -6.79 7.77 10.44
N ALA A 146 -6.90 6.84 9.49
CA ALA A 146 -8.11 6.61 8.70
C ALA A 146 -9.25 6.03 9.55
N ARG A 147 -8.97 5.06 10.43
CA ARG A 147 -9.96 4.46 11.34
C ARG A 147 -10.58 5.49 12.28
N ALA A 148 -9.78 6.43 12.81
CA ALA A 148 -10.29 7.52 13.66
C ALA A 148 -11.26 8.48 12.92
N ARG A 149 -11.40 8.31 11.59
CA ARG A 149 -12.26 9.11 10.70
C ARG A 149 -13.30 8.27 9.97
N ASP A 150 -13.46 7.01 10.36
CA ASP A 150 -14.36 6.06 9.69
C ASP A 150 -14.11 5.97 8.18
N GLU A 151 -12.80 5.98 7.77
CA GLU A 151 -12.39 6.01 6.36
C GLU A 151 -11.69 4.72 5.90
N PRO A 152 -12.38 3.56 5.85
CA PRO A 152 -11.79 2.31 5.40
C PRO A 152 -11.50 2.27 3.90
N ARG A 153 -12.02 3.23 3.10
CA ARG A 153 -11.76 3.30 1.66
C ARG A 153 -10.27 3.56 1.36
N VAL A 154 -9.50 4.00 2.37
CA VAL A 154 -8.05 4.14 2.24
C VAL A 154 -7.38 2.86 1.73
N HIS A 155 -7.88 1.68 2.10
CA HIS A 155 -7.38 0.39 1.63
C HIS A 155 -7.45 0.21 0.12
N PHE A 156 -8.37 0.91 -0.57
CA PHE A 156 -8.53 0.85 -2.03
C PHE A 156 -7.76 1.96 -2.75
N ALA A 157 -6.98 2.76 -2.00
CA ALA A 157 -6.12 3.82 -2.52
C ALA A 157 -4.62 3.53 -2.31
N LEU A 158 -4.27 2.58 -1.41
CA LEU A 158 -2.88 2.19 -1.16
C LEU A 158 -2.44 1.11 -2.16
N ASN A 159 -1.38 1.38 -2.91
CA ASN A 159 -0.83 0.46 -3.91
C ASN A 159 0.58 0.02 -3.54
N CYS A 160 0.75 -1.26 -3.24
CA CYS A 160 2.05 -1.87 -2.92
C CYS A 160 2.81 -2.40 -4.15
N SER A 161 2.40 -1.98 -5.33
CA SER A 161 2.97 -2.43 -6.62
C SER A 161 2.79 -3.92 -6.92
N ALA A 162 1.86 -4.63 -6.28
CA ALA A 162 1.48 -6.00 -6.62
C ALA A 162 0.24 -6.02 -7.54
N VAL A 163 0.06 -7.11 -8.29
CA VAL A 163 -1.06 -7.29 -9.24
C VAL A 163 -2.42 -7.21 -8.56
N SER A 164 -2.57 -7.79 -7.37
CA SER A 164 -3.83 -7.74 -6.62
C SER A 164 -4.03 -6.45 -5.81
N CYS A 165 -3.11 -5.49 -5.87
CA CYS A 165 -3.34 -4.16 -5.30
C CYS A 165 -4.50 -3.44 -5.99
N PRO A 166 -5.15 -2.49 -5.32
CA PRO A 166 -5.99 -1.50 -5.99
C PRO A 166 -5.26 -0.85 -7.16
N VAL A 167 -5.98 -0.45 -8.18
CA VAL A 167 -5.40 0.23 -9.35
C VAL A 167 -4.71 1.51 -8.91
N LEU A 168 -3.47 1.72 -9.32
CA LEU A 168 -2.78 2.98 -9.09
C LEU A 168 -3.31 4.03 -10.07
N PRO A 169 -3.94 5.13 -9.62
CA PRO A 169 -4.45 6.15 -10.52
C PRO A 169 -3.30 6.93 -11.16
N ARG A 170 -3.56 7.48 -12.35
CA ARG A 170 -2.59 8.29 -13.09
C ARG A 170 -2.53 9.76 -12.66
N THR A 171 -3.26 10.10 -11.60
CA THR A 171 -3.26 11.44 -10.97
C THR A 171 -3.08 11.30 -9.47
N PRO A 172 -2.34 12.22 -8.81
CA PRO A 172 -2.24 12.23 -7.35
C PRO A 172 -3.62 12.40 -6.69
N PHE A 173 -3.79 11.78 -5.52
CA PHE A 173 -4.90 12.13 -4.63
C PHE A 173 -4.77 13.58 -4.14
N SER A 174 -5.86 14.31 -4.11
CA SER A 174 -5.86 15.71 -3.68
C SER A 174 -6.84 15.94 -2.53
N ALA A 175 -6.50 16.85 -1.62
CA ALA A 175 -7.36 17.17 -0.48
C ALA A 175 -8.76 17.68 -0.89
N GLN A 176 -8.84 18.36 -2.02
CA GLN A 176 -10.07 18.98 -2.53
C GLN A 176 -11.07 17.95 -3.06
N THR A 177 -10.58 16.84 -3.58
CA THR A 177 -11.39 15.80 -4.26
C THR A 177 -11.27 14.43 -3.60
N LEU A 178 -10.60 14.34 -2.43
CA LEU A 178 -10.25 13.07 -1.79
C LEU A 178 -11.45 12.14 -1.59
N ASP A 179 -12.58 12.66 -1.12
CA ASP A 179 -13.77 11.84 -0.89
C ASP A 179 -14.29 11.22 -2.19
N ALA A 180 -14.41 12.02 -3.25
CA ALA A 180 -14.84 11.55 -4.57
C ALA A 180 -13.81 10.59 -5.20
N GLU A 181 -12.51 10.79 -4.95
CA GLU A 181 -11.45 9.91 -5.42
C GLU A 181 -11.49 8.56 -4.69
N LEU A 182 -11.61 8.55 -3.38
CA LEU A 182 -11.75 7.33 -2.58
C LEU A 182 -13.00 6.54 -2.97
N GLU A 183 -14.12 7.21 -3.18
CA GLU A 183 -15.38 6.58 -3.65
C GLU A 183 -15.18 5.94 -5.02
N ARG A 184 -14.57 6.65 -5.96
CA ARG A 184 -14.29 6.17 -7.32
C ARG A 184 -13.40 4.94 -7.31
N GLU A 185 -12.26 4.98 -6.58
CA GLU A 185 -11.31 3.87 -6.54
C GLU A 185 -11.91 2.65 -5.82
N THR A 186 -12.71 2.87 -4.77
CA THR A 186 -13.41 1.78 -4.08
C THR A 186 -14.40 1.09 -5.01
N ARG A 187 -15.21 1.84 -5.77
CA ARG A 187 -16.14 1.26 -6.75
C ARG A 187 -15.40 0.56 -7.89
N ALA A 188 -14.34 1.16 -8.40
CA ALA A 188 -13.51 0.55 -9.43
C ALA A 188 -12.88 -0.76 -8.94
N PHE A 189 -12.47 -0.84 -7.67
CA PHE A 189 -11.95 -2.07 -7.07
C PHE A 189 -12.99 -3.20 -7.06
N PHE A 190 -14.20 -2.94 -6.57
CA PHE A 190 -15.27 -3.94 -6.49
C PHE A 190 -15.94 -4.23 -7.84
N ALA A 191 -15.72 -3.41 -8.86
CA ALA A 191 -16.18 -3.71 -10.23
C ALA A 191 -15.34 -4.78 -10.94
N ARG A 192 -14.16 -5.10 -10.43
CA ARG A 192 -13.26 -6.09 -11.02
C ARG A 192 -13.63 -7.50 -10.53
N PRO A 193 -13.79 -8.50 -11.43
CA PRO A 193 -14.23 -9.86 -11.06
C PRO A 193 -13.23 -10.60 -10.16
N GLU A 194 -11.95 -10.24 -10.19
CA GLU A 194 -10.94 -10.76 -9.26
C GLU A 194 -11.13 -10.28 -7.82
N ASN A 195 -11.82 -9.13 -7.62
CA ASN A 195 -12.02 -8.52 -6.31
C ASN A 195 -13.43 -8.75 -5.74
N PHE A 196 -14.42 -8.94 -6.64
CA PHE A 196 -15.79 -9.26 -6.26
C PHE A 196 -16.45 -10.09 -7.36
N ARG A 197 -16.82 -11.32 -7.05
CA ARG A 197 -17.48 -12.22 -7.99
C ARG A 197 -18.55 -13.06 -7.31
N ILE A 198 -19.75 -13.07 -7.88
CA ILE A 198 -20.89 -13.88 -7.42
C ILE A 198 -20.89 -15.22 -8.15
N ASP A 199 -20.85 -16.30 -7.39
CA ASP A 199 -21.10 -17.67 -7.86
C ASP A 199 -22.50 -18.11 -7.37
N ALA A 200 -23.51 -17.78 -8.13
CA ALA A 200 -24.90 -18.02 -7.76
C ALA A 200 -25.23 -19.52 -7.64
N ALA A 201 -24.62 -20.37 -8.48
CA ALA A 201 -24.83 -21.81 -8.47
C ALA A 201 -24.37 -22.42 -7.14
N ASN A 202 -23.29 -21.95 -6.57
CA ASN A 202 -22.71 -22.42 -5.31
C ASN A 202 -23.08 -21.54 -4.10
N ARG A 203 -23.95 -20.54 -4.28
CA ARG A 203 -24.34 -19.57 -3.24
C ARG A 203 -23.10 -18.98 -2.54
N THR A 204 -22.10 -18.60 -3.32
CA THR A 204 -20.80 -18.13 -2.82
C THR A 204 -20.45 -16.77 -3.44
N VAL A 205 -19.86 -15.89 -2.63
CA VAL A 205 -19.22 -14.65 -3.11
C VAL A 205 -17.72 -14.76 -2.88
N TRP A 206 -16.97 -14.52 -3.94
CA TRP A 206 -15.52 -14.40 -3.88
C TRP A 206 -15.14 -12.93 -3.70
N LEU A 207 -14.49 -12.62 -2.59
CA LEU A 207 -13.94 -11.30 -2.29
C LEU A 207 -12.42 -11.31 -2.44
N SER A 208 -11.82 -10.17 -2.74
CA SER A 208 -10.36 -10.03 -2.67
C SER A 208 -9.87 -10.35 -1.26
N GLU A 209 -8.75 -11.08 -1.16
CA GLU A 209 -8.07 -11.38 0.10
C GLU A 209 -7.61 -10.10 0.84
N LEU A 210 -7.54 -8.95 0.16
CA LEU A 210 -7.27 -7.65 0.78
C LEU A 210 -8.19 -7.37 1.97
N LEU A 211 -9.50 -7.70 1.86
CA LEU A 211 -10.45 -7.50 2.95
C LEU A 211 -10.18 -8.43 4.14
N ASN A 212 -9.56 -9.59 3.88
CA ASN A 212 -9.21 -10.56 4.92
C ASN A 212 -7.91 -10.21 5.66
N PHE A 213 -7.09 -9.32 5.10
CA PHE A 213 -5.88 -8.84 5.79
C PHE A 213 -6.21 -7.90 6.96
N TYR A 214 -7.30 -7.14 6.84
CA TYR A 214 -7.66 -6.07 7.78
C TYR A 214 -9.17 -6.06 8.09
N PRO A 215 -9.78 -7.21 8.47
CA PRO A 215 -11.24 -7.29 8.64
C PRO A 215 -11.77 -6.30 9.68
N GLU A 216 -10.97 -5.96 10.69
CA GLU A 216 -11.33 -5.03 11.77
C GLU A 216 -11.52 -3.58 11.31
N ASP A 217 -11.05 -3.21 10.11
CA ASP A 217 -11.27 -1.87 9.54
C ASP A 217 -12.63 -1.78 8.81
N PHE A 218 -13.29 -2.92 8.56
CA PHE A 218 -14.54 -3.01 7.83
C PHE A 218 -15.73 -3.48 8.69
N VAL A 219 -15.45 -4.28 9.74
CA VAL A 219 -16.48 -4.87 10.60
C VAL A 219 -16.08 -4.76 12.08
N PRO A 220 -17.03 -4.60 13.00
CA PRO A 220 -18.47 -4.47 12.79
C PRO A 220 -18.89 -3.08 12.29
N GLN A 221 -18.00 -2.11 12.28
CA GLN A 221 -18.17 -0.78 11.72
C GLN A 221 -17.17 -0.59 10.57
N PRO A 222 -17.54 0.00 9.45
CA PRO A 222 -18.84 0.62 9.12
C PRO A 222 -19.92 -0.38 8.65
N ALA A 223 -19.65 -1.70 8.61
CA ALA A 223 -20.65 -2.67 8.12
C ALA A 223 -20.72 -3.92 9.00
N PRO A 224 -21.87 -4.63 9.05
CA PRO A 224 -22.04 -5.83 9.88
C PRO A 224 -21.25 -7.05 9.38
N SER A 225 -20.83 -7.07 8.13
CA SER A 225 -19.98 -8.12 7.54
C SER A 225 -19.17 -7.57 6.36
N LEU A 226 -18.10 -8.28 5.97
CA LEU A 226 -17.31 -7.94 4.77
C LEU A 226 -18.16 -7.94 3.49
N LEU A 227 -19.11 -8.86 3.36
CA LEU A 227 -20.03 -8.89 2.23
C LEU A 227 -20.98 -7.67 2.23
N ALA A 228 -21.50 -7.29 3.40
CA ALA A 228 -22.34 -6.11 3.52
C ALA A 228 -21.55 -4.83 3.19
N TYR A 229 -20.28 -4.76 3.55
CA TYR A 229 -19.40 -3.66 3.15
C TYR A 229 -19.19 -3.64 1.62
N ALA A 230 -18.77 -4.75 1.04
CA ALA A 230 -18.51 -4.88 -0.39
C ALA A 230 -19.74 -4.53 -1.25
N ASN A 231 -20.93 -4.96 -0.82
CA ASN A 231 -22.20 -4.69 -1.50
C ASN A 231 -22.55 -3.21 -1.64
N ARG A 232 -21.98 -2.32 -0.83
CA ARG A 232 -22.19 -0.86 -0.95
C ARG A 232 -21.55 -0.31 -2.22
N TYR A 233 -20.51 -0.96 -2.72
CA TYR A 233 -19.67 -0.49 -3.82
C TYR A 233 -19.73 -1.38 -5.05
N ALA A 234 -20.13 -2.64 -4.90
CA ALA A 234 -20.21 -3.60 -6.00
C ALA A 234 -21.27 -3.15 -7.05
N PRO A 235 -21.02 -3.38 -8.34
CA PRO A 235 -21.98 -3.04 -9.41
C PRO A 235 -23.34 -3.76 -9.23
N GLN A 236 -23.30 -4.96 -8.69
CA GLN A 236 -24.47 -5.77 -8.35
C GLN A 236 -24.28 -6.37 -6.97
N PRO A 237 -25.14 -6.05 -5.99
CA PRO A 237 -25.03 -6.63 -4.66
C PRO A 237 -25.38 -8.12 -4.67
N ALA A 238 -24.66 -8.90 -3.87
CA ALA A 238 -24.94 -10.32 -3.65
C ALA A 238 -25.88 -10.51 -2.46
N PRO A 239 -26.68 -11.61 -2.43
CA PRO A 239 -27.45 -11.98 -1.26
C PRO A 239 -26.56 -12.16 -0.02
N LEU A 240 -26.97 -11.57 1.11
CA LEU A 240 -26.18 -11.59 2.33
C LEU A 240 -26.06 -12.96 3.00
N ASP A 241 -26.89 -13.92 2.61
CA ASP A 241 -26.86 -15.30 3.07
C ASP A 241 -25.92 -16.20 2.25
N PHE A 242 -25.22 -15.64 1.27
CA PHE A 242 -24.18 -16.36 0.53
C PHE A 242 -22.91 -16.51 1.37
N SER A 243 -22.22 -17.65 1.19
CA SER A 243 -20.92 -17.87 1.82
C SER A 243 -19.85 -16.97 1.20
N VAL A 244 -18.95 -16.44 2.02
CA VAL A 244 -17.81 -15.66 1.55
C VAL A 244 -16.59 -16.56 1.43
N ARG A 245 -15.88 -16.44 0.31
CA ARG A 245 -14.54 -17.00 0.07
C ARG A 245 -13.61 -15.89 -0.42
N PHE A 246 -12.30 -16.12 -0.29
CA PHE A 246 -11.32 -15.13 -0.70
C PHE A 246 -10.55 -15.60 -1.94
N THR A 247 -10.42 -14.68 -2.91
CA THR A 247 -9.50 -14.85 -4.05
C THR A 247 -8.07 -14.64 -3.53
N PRO A 248 -7.14 -15.60 -3.71
CA PRO A 248 -5.77 -15.47 -3.26
C PRO A 248 -5.10 -14.22 -3.82
N TYR A 249 -4.30 -13.54 -3.00
CA TYR A 249 -3.61 -12.32 -3.39
C TYR A 249 -2.40 -12.61 -4.28
N ASP A 250 -2.38 -12.05 -5.48
CA ASP A 250 -1.26 -12.16 -6.42
C ASP A 250 -0.19 -11.11 -6.08
N TRP A 251 0.91 -11.58 -5.50
CA TRP A 251 2.07 -10.78 -5.11
C TRP A 251 3.06 -10.51 -6.24
N THR A 252 2.76 -10.91 -7.49
CA THR A 252 3.55 -10.55 -8.67
C THR A 252 3.62 -9.03 -8.78
N VAL A 253 4.80 -8.47 -9.06
CA VAL A 253 4.96 -7.03 -9.24
C VAL A 253 4.21 -6.58 -10.51
N ALA A 254 3.36 -5.58 -10.36
CA ALA A 254 2.52 -5.01 -11.43
C ALA A 254 3.37 -4.17 -12.40
N ASN A 255 4.25 -4.86 -13.14
CA ASN A 255 5.14 -4.26 -14.13
C ASN A 255 4.56 -4.42 -15.53
N SER A 256 4.27 -3.30 -16.20
CA SER A 256 3.62 -3.28 -17.51
C SER A 256 4.40 -3.99 -18.63
N ARG A 257 5.72 -4.13 -18.48
CA ARG A 257 6.55 -4.86 -19.47
C ARG A 257 6.51 -6.37 -19.33
N ARG A 258 6.18 -6.88 -18.15
CA ARG A 258 6.20 -8.32 -17.88
C ARG A 258 4.87 -9.03 -18.13
N ARG A 259 3.81 -8.27 -18.38
CA ARG A 259 2.44 -8.78 -18.60
C ARG A 259 1.97 -8.69 -20.07
N ARG A 260 2.91 -8.50 -20.99
CA ARG A 260 2.64 -8.52 -22.43
C ARG A 260 2.68 -9.94 -22.98
#